data_b2f7c5f3ca3d6656c6822394d11bb755
#
_entry.id   b2f7c5f3ca3d6656c6822394d11bb755
#
_cell.length_a   1.000
_cell.length_b   1.000
_cell.length_c   1.000
_cell.angle_alpha   90.00
_cell.angle_beta   90.00
_cell.angle_gamma   90.00
#
_symmetry.space_group_name_H-M   'P 1'
#
loop_
_entity.id
_entity.type
_entity.pdbx_description
1 polymer ?
#
loop_
_entity_poly.entity_id
_entity_poly.type
_entity_poly.pdbx_seq_one_letter_code
_entity_poly.pdbx_strand_id
1 'polypeptide(L)'
;FASEGRLGPVARLLPTTAATTLRKDREPPLVLDGPFAETKEQLLGFYVVDVDNLDQALDFAKELGKVNPGGSYELRPLSVFFPGTMKA
;
A
#
# COMPACT_ATOMS: atom_id res chain seq x y z
N PHE A 1 -13.51 7.10 -9.52
CA PHE A 1 -12.09 7.13 -9.93
C PHE A 1 -11.77 6.07 -10.96
N ALA A 2 -12.18 4.81 -10.73
CA ALA A 2 -11.89 3.75 -11.69
C ALA A 2 -12.54 4.01 -13.06
N SER A 3 -13.77 4.49 -13.07
CA SER A 3 -14.49 4.78 -14.31
C SER A 3 -13.90 5.98 -15.05
N GLU A 4 -13.13 6.81 -14.39
CA GLU A 4 -12.45 7.97 -14.99
C GLU A 4 -11.02 7.66 -15.40
N GLY A 5 -10.56 6.41 -15.19
CA GLY A 5 -9.18 6.03 -15.48
C GLY A 5 -8.17 6.61 -14.51
N ARG A 6 -8.62 7.06 -13.34
CA ARG A 6 -7.76 7.72 -12.33
C ARG A 6 -7.31 6.77 -11.23
N LEU A 7 -7.80 5.54 -11.22
CA LEU A 7 -7.38 4.52 -10.27
C LEU A 7 -6.28 3.68 -10.90
N GLY A 8 -5.10 3.69 -10.27
CA GLY A 8 -3.97 2.86 -10.67
C GLY A 8 -3.99 1.52 -9.98
N PRO A 9 -2.80 0.90 -9.82
CA PRO A 9 -2.70 -0.39 -9.17
C PRO A 9 -3.27 -0.38 -7.76
N VAL A 10 -3.90 -1.49 -7.40
CA VAL A 10 -4.47 -1.71 -6.06
C VAL A 10 -3.96 -3.06 -5.58
N ALA A 11 -3.52 -3.12 -4.34
CA ALA A 11 -3.05 -4.37 -3.77
C ALA A 11 -3.52 -4.50 -2.32
N ARG A 12 -3.86 -5.72 -1.93
CA ARG A 12 -4.16 -6.07 -0.56
C ARG A 12 -3.17 -7.14 -0.12
N LEU A 13 -2.57 -6.94 1.04
CA LEU A 13 -1.58 -7.87 1.56
C LEU A 13 -2.26 -8.93 2.43
N LEU A 14 -1.66 -10.11 2.47
CA LEU A 14 -2.02 -11.12 3.44
C LEU A 14 -1.58 -10.65 4.84
N PRO A 15 -2.11 -11.28 5.92
CA PRO A 15 -1.69 -10.93 7.28
C PRO A 15 -0.18 -11.04 7.44
N THR A 16 0.37 -10.31 8.40
CA THR A 16 1.82 -10.27 8.63
C THR A 16 2.41 -11.62 9.00
N THR A 17 1.60 -12.57 9.46
CA THR A 17 2.05 -13.94 9.71
C THR A 17 2.52 -14.64 8.44
N ALA A 18 2.10 -14.16 7.26
CA ALA A 18 2.54 -14.70 5.98
C ALA A 18 3.79 -13.98 5.44
N ALA A 19 4.31 -12.99 6.16
CA ALA A 19 5.47 -12.23 5.71
C ALA A 19 6.77 -12.99 5.90
N THR A 20 7.77 -12.63 5.08
CA THR A 20 9.13 -13.10 5.21
C THR A 20 10.04 -11.88 5.18
N THR A 21 10.99 -11.81 6.11
CA THR A 21 11.90 -10.68 6.21
C THR A 21 13.29 -11.12 5.80
N LEU A 22 13.92 -10.35 4.90
CA LEU A 22 15.33 -10.51 4.56
C LEU A 22 16.12 -9.43 5.28
N ARG A 23 16.96 -9.84 6.23
CA ARG A 23 17.88 -8.93 6.93
C ARG A 23 19.16 -8.83 6.11
N LYS A 24 19.24 -7.81 5.28
CA LYS A 24 20.39 -7.64 4.36
C LYS A 24 21.51 -6.79 4.95
N ASP A 25 21.37 -6.39 6.20
CA ASP A 25 22.35 -5.60 6.92
C ASP A 25 23.51 -6.43 7.48
N ARG A 26 23.59 -7.71 7.09
CA ARG A 26 24.63 -8.64 7.53
C ARG A 26 25.03 -9.54 6.38
N GLU A 27 26.18 -10.20 6.55
CA GLU A 27 26.77 -11.06 5.53
C GLU A 27 27.03 -12.46 6.14
N PRO A 28 26.35 -13.53 5.66
CA PRO A 28 25.32 -13.53 4.61
C PRO A 28 24.00 -12.97 5.11
N PRO A 29 23.10 -12.57 4.20
CA PRO A 29 21.78 -12.09 4.60
C PRO A 29 21.01 -13.17 5.36
N LEU A 30 20.19 -12.73 6.31
CA LEU A 30 19.38 -13.62 7.13
C LEU A 30 17.92 -13.54 6.69
N VAL A 31 17.32 -14.70 6.44
CA VAL A 31 15.89 -14.81 6.09
C VAL A 31 15.13 -15.29 7.31
N LEU A 32 14.09 -14.56 7.66
CA LEU A 32 13.25 -14.84 8.84
C LEU A 32 11.78 -14.90 8.42
N ASP A 33 11.05 -15.83 9.01
CA ASP A 33 9.59 -15.83 8.87
C ASP A 33 9.00 -14.71 9.71
N GLY A 34 7.99 -14.05 9.15
CA GLY A 34 7.32 -12.98 9.83
C GLY A 34 7.73 -11.59 9.36
N PRO A 35 7.07 -10.54 9.86
CA PRO A 35 7.34 -9.17 9.44
C PRO A 35 8.66 -8.66 10.01
N PHE A 36 9.21 -7.61 9.38
CA PHE A 36 10.43 -6.95 9.84
C PHE A 36 10.31 -6.49 11.29
N ALA A 37 9.16 -5.94 11.63
CA ALA A 37 8.87 -5.50 12.99
C ALA A 37 7.41 -5.77 13.30
N GLU A 38 7.11 -6.12 14.54
CA GLU A 38 5.74 -6.22 15.01
C GLU A 38 5.33 -4.86 15.54
N THR A 39 4.35 -4.25 14.88
CA THR A 39 3.85 -2.95 15.24
C THR A 39 2.36 -3.03 15.47
N LYS A 40 1.82 -2.04 16.19
CA LYS A 40 0.39 -1.98 16.47
C LYS A 40 -0.41 -1.71 15.20
N GLU A 41 0.16 -0.90 14.31
CA GLU A 41 -0.43 -0.62 13.01
C GLU A 41 0.48 -1.17 11.93
N GLN A 42 -0.12 -1.85 10.96
CA GLN A 42 0.62 -2.55 9.92
C GLN A 42 0.03 -2.22 8.56
N LEU A 43 0.89 -2.17 7.55
CA LEU A 43 0.44 -1.95 6.18
C LEU A 43 -0.38 -3.17 5.71
N LEU A 44 -1.61 -2.93 5.28
CA LEU A 44 -2.51 -3.98 4.81
C LEU A 44 -2.69 -3.97 3.30
N GLY A 45 -2.30 -2.89 2.64
CA GLY A 45 -2.43 -2.76 1.20
C GLY A 45 -2.30 -1.32 0.78
N PHE A 46 -2.46 -1.07 -0.50
CA PHE A 46 -2.36 0.30 -1.00
C PHE A 46 -3.21 0.50 -2.25
N TYR A 47 -3.47 1.77 -2.55
CA TYR A 47 -4.11 2.23 -3.76
C TYR A 47 -3.24 3.30 -4.40
N VAL A 48 -3.12 3.26 -5.71
CA VAL A 48 -2.46 4.33 -6.46
C VAL A 48 -3.55 5.09 -7.21
N VAL A 49 -3.61 6.40 -7.02
CA VAL A 49 -4.63 7.24 -7.67
C VAL A 49 -3.96 8.40 -8.39
N ASP A 50 -4.55 8.79 -9.51
CA ASP A 50 -4.12 9.96 -10.27
C ASP A 50 -5.05 11.12 -9.95
N VAL A 51 -4.56 12.06 -9.15
CA VAL A 51 -5.33 13.21 -8.70
C VAL A 51 -4.50 14.49 -8.86
N ASP A 52 -5.18 15.62 -8.92
CA ASP A 52 -4.50 16.89 -9.16
C ASP A 52 -3.87 17.49 -7.91
N ASN A 53 -4.42 17.18 -6.74
CA ASN A 53 -3.97 17.77 -5.49
C ASN A 53 -4.34 16.89 -4.29
N LEU A 54 -3.87 17.29 -3.12
CA LEU A 54 -4.13 16.56 -1.88
C LEU A 54 -5.62 16.51 -1.53
N ASP A 55 -6.35 17.58 -1.81
CA ASP A 55 -7.79 17.62 -1.49
C ASP A 55 -8.55 16.54 -2.24
N GLN A 56 -8.22 16.29 -3.51
CA GLN A 56 -8.82 15.21 -4.28
C GLN A 56 -8.43 13.85 -3.73
N ALA A 57 -7.18 13.70 -3.31
CA ALA A 57 -6.73 12.44 -2.69
C ALA A 57 -7.48 12.18 -1.38
N LEU A 58 -7.68 13.22 -0.57
CA LEU A 58 -8.44 13.10 0.66
C LEU A 58 -9.91 12.74 0.41
N ASP A 59 -10.50 13.31 -0.62
CA ASP A 59 -11.89 12.98 -1.00
C ASP A 59 -12.00 11.50 -1.36
N PHE A 60 -11.04 10.98 -2.13
CA PHE A 60 -11.00 9.54 -2.45
C PHE A 60 -10.89 8.70 -1.18
N ALA A 61 -9.97 9.08 -0.28
CA ALA A 61 -9.78 8.33 0.97
C ALA A 61 -11.03 8.35 1.85
N LYS A 62 -11.74 9.48 1.90
CA LYS A 62 -12.98 9.58 2.67
C LYS A 62 -14.06 8.68 2.12
N GLU A 63 -14.23 8.65 0.79
CA GLU A 63 -15.20 7.77 0.16
C GLU A 63 -14.85 6.30 0.39
N LEU A 64 -13.57 5.96 0.28
CA LEU A 64 -13.09 4.60 0.52
C LEU A 64 -13.35 4.19 1.98
N GLY A 65 -13.17 5.12 2.91
CA GLY A 65 -13.38 4.87 4.34
C GLY A 65 -14.82 4.55 4.69
N LYS A 66 -15.78 5.01 3.89
CA LYS A 66 -17.21 4.72 4.12
C LYS A 66 -17.54 3.25 3.88
N VAL A 67 -16.81 2.60 2.98
CA VAL A 67 -17.06 1.19 2.63
C VAL A 67 -16.08 0.24 3.32
N ASN A 68 -15.01 0.77 3.90
CA ASN A 68 -13.98 -0.02 4.59
C ASN A 68 -13.78 0.55 5.99
N PRO A 69 -14.67 0.23 6.95
CA PRO A 69 -14.55 0.78 8.30
C PRO A 69 -13.30 0.28 9.01
N GLY A 70 -12.79 1.10 9.90
CA GLY A 70 -11.59 0.80 10.69
C GLY A 70 -10.30 1.16 9.95
N GLY A 71 -9.20 1.14 10.70
CA GLY A 71 -7.89 1.45 10.14
C GLY A 71 -7.68 2.92 9.82
N SER A 72 -6.61 3.16 9.10
CA SER A 72 -6.21 4.50 8.72
C SER A 72 -5.66 4.48 7.29
N TYR A 73 -5.72 5.62 6.63
CA TYR A 73 -5.08 5.81 5.33
C TYR A 73 -3.99 6.86 5.45
N GLU A 74 -2.79 6.48 5.04
CA GLU A 74 -1.69 7.41 4.86
C GLU A 74 -1.63 7.78 3.38
N LEU A 75 -1.59 9.08 3.08
CA LEU A 75 -1.53 9.57 1.72
C LEU A 75 -0.12 10.11 1.46
N ARG A 76 0.51 9.61 0.42
CA ARG A 76 1.89 9.98 0.11
C ARG A 76 2.06 10.18 -1.39
N PRO A 77 2.53 11.35 -1.83
CA PRO A 77 2.83 11.55 -3.25
C PRO A 77 3.93 10.60 -3.72
N LEU A 78 3.80 10.14 -4.96
CA LEU A 78 4.82 9.28 -5.57
C LEU A 78 5.87 10.16 -6.27
N SER A 79 7.15 9.87 -6.03
CA SER A 79 8.23 10.54 -6.74
C SER A 79 8.51 9.86 -8.08
N VAL A 80 8.31 8.54 -8.15
CA VAL A 80 8.49 7.73 -9.35
C VAL A 80 7.38 6.71 -9.41
N PHE A 81 6.79 6.56 -10.59
CA PHE A 81 5.75 5.56 -10.79
C PHE A 81 5.93 4.87 -12.13
N PHE A 82 6.07 3.55 -12.09
CA PHE A 82 6.11 2.70 -13.27
C PHE A 82 4.94 1.71 -13.16
N PRO A 83 3.96 1.79 -14.06
CA PRO A 83 2.80 0.89 -13.97
C PRO A 83 3.15 -0.57 -14.23
N GLY A 84 4.31 -0.82 -14.85
CA GLY A 84 4.70 -2.19 -15.15
C GLY A 84 3.90 -2.81 -16.28
N THR A 85 4.12 -4.10 -16.49
CA THR A 85 3.44 -4.88 -17.53
C THR A 85 2.65 -6.05 -16.95
N MET A 86 2.67 -6.22 -15.65
CA MET A 86 1.95 -7.31 -14.98
C MET A 86 0.45 -7.12 -15.09
N LYS A 87 -0.24 -8.20 -15.42
CA LYS A 87 -1.71 -8.21 -15.47
C LYS A 87 -2.25 -8.95 -14.26
N ALA A 88 -3.35 -8.45 -13.72
CA ALA A 88 -4.02 -9.08 -12.58
C ALA A 88 -4.74 -10.37 -13.01
#